data_157c684ecf1c228f3f19d77df9648116
#
_entry.id   157c684ecf1c228f3f19d77df9648116
#
_cell.length_a   1.000
_cell.length_b   1.000
_cell.length_c   1.000
_cell.angle_alpha   90.00
_cell.angle_beta   90.00
_cell.angle_gamma   90.00
#
_symmetry.space_group_name_H-M   'P 1'
#
loop_
_entity.id
_entity.type
_entity.pdbx_description
1 polymer ?
#
loop_
_entity_poly.entity_id
_entity_poly.type
_entity_poly.pdbx_seq_one_letter_code
_entity_poly.pdbx_strand_id
1 'polypeptide(L)'
;MGDKHTATGANALADYAATAAALAFIERWSGTTASELATAQSFVIDLCQLLGVDKPHPTPEQDYMFERPVTFVHGDGSASPGRIDCYRRGHFVLEAKKL
;
A
#
# COMPACT_ATOMS: atom_id res chain seq x y z
N MET A 1 33.54 -17.89 -9.85
CA MET A 1 32.42 -18.31 -10.15
C MET A 1 31.67 -18.90 -9.06
N GLY A 2 31.82 -19.71 -8.35
CA GLY A 2 31.01 -20.28 -7.34
C GLY A 2 30.37 -19.33 -6.37
N ASP A 3 30.67 -18.03 -6.45
CA ASP A 3 30.12 -17.08 -5.52
C ASP A 3 28.60 -17.05 -5.55
N LYS A 4 28.00 -17.25 -6.71
CA LYS A 4 26.58 -17.33 -6.80
C LYS A 4 26.05 -18.45 -5.95
N HIS A 5 26.65 -19.59 -5.98
CA HIS A 5 26.23 -20.73 -5.19
C HIS A 5 26.58 -20.55 -3.73
N THR A 6 27.65 -19.87 -3.44
CA THR A 6 28.01 -19.57 -2.07
C THR A 6 26.95 -18.73 -1.39
N ALA A 7 26.40 -17.75 -2.10
CA ALA A 7 25.36 -16.89 -1.56
C ALA A 7 23.98 -17.53 -1.58
N THR A 8 23.82 -18.64 -2.31
CA THR A 8 22.51 -19.23 -2.52
C THR A 8 21.79 -19.62 -1.22
N GLY A 9 22.54 -20.11 -0.23
CA GLY A 9 21.94 -20.49 1.04
C GLY A 9 21.26 -19.32 1.73
N ALA A 10 21.97 -18.18 1.83
CA ALA A 10 21.40 -16.99 2.44
C ALA A 10 20.23 -16.44 1.61
N ASN A 11 20.37 -16.46 0.28
CA ASN A 11 19.30 -16.00 -0.59
C ASN A 11 18.07 -16.90 -0.50
N ALA A 12 18.27 -18.21 -0.42
CA ALA A 12 17.17 -19.15 -0.30
C ALA A 12 16.40 -18.95 1.01
N LEU A 13 17.10 -18.68 2.11
CA LEU A 13 16.45 -18.40 3.38
C LEU A 13 15.68 -17.09 3.35
N ALA A 14 16.28 -16.05 2.72
CA ALA A 14 15.59 -14.77 2.58
C ALA A 14 14.35 -14.91 1.70
N ASP A 15 14.45 -15.68 0.61
CA ASP A 15 13.32 -15.92 -0.27
C ASP A 15 12.22 -16.71 0.43
N TYR A 16 12.61 -17.69 1.24
CA TYR A 16 11.63 -18.44 2.01
C TYR A 16 10.89 -17.54 3.00
N ALA A 17 11.65 -16.69 3.73
CA ALA A 17 11.04 -15.77 4.68
C ALA A 17 10.11 -14.77 3.99
N ALA A 18 10.54 -14.25 2.83
CA ALA A 18 9.70 -13.33 2.04
C ALA A 18 8.43 -14.02 1.56
N THR A 19 8.55 -15.26 1.09
CA THR A 19 7.39 -16.04 0.64
C THR A 19 6.43 -16.32 1.81
N ALA A 20 6.96 -16.69 2.97
CA ALA A 20 6.14 -16.94 4.15
C ALA A 20 5.41 -15.68 4.59
N ALA A 21 6.08 -14.53 4.56
CA ALA A 21 5.48 -13.24 4.90
C ALA A 21 4.36 -12.88 3.93
N ALA A 22 4.60 -13.11 2.64
CA ALA A 22 3.59 -12.84 1.61
C ALA A 22 2.37 -13.74 1.79
N LEU A 23 2.58 -15.01 2.06
CA LEU A 23 1.47 -15.94 2.30
C LEU A 23 0.66 -15.55 3.54
N ALA A 24 1.34 -15.16 4.61
CA ALA A 24 0.66 -14.69 5.82
C ALA A 24 -0.14 -13.42 5.55
N PHE A 25 0.38 -12.52 4.75
CA PHE A 25 -0.32 -11.32 4.34
C PHE A 25 -1.59 -11.66 3.56
N ILE A 26 -1.48 -12.55 2.57
CA ILE A 26 -2.62 -12.98 1.77
C ILE A 26 -3.69 -13.60 2.66
N GLU A 27 -3.28 -14.49 3.56
CA GLU A 27 -4.20 -15.15 4.46
C GLU A 27 -4.93 -14.16 5.36
N ARG A 28 -4.20 -13.18 5.91
CA ARG A 28 -4.80 -12.18 6.78
C ARG A 28 -5.87 -11.36 6.09
N TRP A 29 -5.64 -10.99 4.83
CA TRP A 29 -6.54 -10.08 4.13
C TRP A 29 -7.59 -10.77 3.28
N SER A 30 -7.49 -12.07 3.09
CA SER A 30 -8.51 -12.83 2.37
C SER A 30 -9.78 -12.92 3.21
N GLY A 31 -10.92 -12.61 2.60
CA GLY A 31 -12.21 -12.70 3.27
C GLY A 31 -12.47 -11.63 4.32
N THR A 32 -11.68 -10.57 4.35
CA THR A 32 -11.90 -9.45 5.28
C THR A 32 -13.19 -8.73 4.93
N THR A 33 -14.03 -8.50 5.94
CA THR A 33 -15.35 -7.87 5.76
C THR A 33 -15.51 -6.56 6.51
N ALA A 34 -14.43 -5.98 7.03
CA ALA A 34 -14.49 -4.71 7.76
C ALA A 34 -14.90 -3.57 6.82
N SER A 35 -15.17 -2.38 7.40
CA SER A 35 -15.57 -1.23 6.61
C SER A 35 -14.47 -0.88 5.62
N GLU A 36 -14.87 -0.39 4.46
CA GLU A 36 -13.96 -0.11 3.36
C GLU A 36 -12.80 0.81 3.77
N LEU A 37 -13.12 1.91 4.44
CA LEU A 37 -12.10 2.90 4.81
C LEU A 37 -11.08 2.33 5.80
N ALA A 38 -11.55 1.74 6.88
CA ALA A 38 -10.66 1.20 7.91
C ALA A 38 -9.79 0.07 7.35
N THR A 39 -10.39 -0.79 6.55
CA THR A 39 -9.68 -1.91 5.94
C THR A 39 -8.61 -1.42 4.96
N ALA A 40 -8.94 -0.41 4.16
CA ALA A 40 -8.00 0.11 3.16
C ALA A 40 -6.75 0.68 3.82
N GLN A 41 -6.89 1.47 4.87
CA GLN A 41 -5.73 2.04 5.55
C GLN A 41 -4.86 0.96 6.20
N SER A 42 -5.49 0.04 6.92
CA SER A 42 -4.76 -1.07 7.54
C SER A 42 -4.07 -1.94 6.50
N PHE A 43 -4.72 -2.19 5.39
CA PHE A 43 -4.16 -2.97 4.29
C PHE A 43 -2.91 -2.30 3.74
N VAL A 44 -2.96 -0.99 3.48
CA VAL A 44 -1.81 -0.26 2.93
C VAL A 44 -0.64 -0.26 3.91
N ILE A 45 -0.91 -0.07 5.20
CA ILE A 45 0.13 -0.10 6.22
C ILE A 45 0.82 -1.47 6.24
N ASP A 46 0.02 -2.53 6.24
CA ASP A 46 0.55 -3.89 6.23
C ASP A 46 1.35 -4.19 4.96
N LEU A 47 0.84 -3.71 3.82
CA LEU A 47 1.53 -3.90 2.54
C LEU A 47 2.88 -3.17 2.54
N CYS A 48 2.93 -1.94 3.04
CA CYS A 48 4.18 -1.21 3.16
C CYS A 48 5.18 -1.96 4.04
N GLN A 49 4.70 -2.52 5.14
CA GLN A 49 5.54 -3.30 6.03
C GLN A 49 6.07 -4.56 5.36
N LEU A 50 5.22 -5.26 4.62
CA LEU A 50 5.63 -6.44 3.88
C LEU A 50 6.71 -6.12 2.85
N LEU A 51 6.56 -5.00 2.15
CA LEU A 51 7.49 -4.59 1.10
C LEU A 51 8.72 -3.88 1.64
N GLY A 52 8.76 -3.53 2.92
CA GLY A 52 9.87 -2.81 3.52
C GLY A 52 9.98 -1.38 3.02
N VAL A 53 8.87 -0.73 2.71
CA VAL A 53 8.84 0.64 2.23
C VAL A 53 8.17 1.56 3.24
N ASP A 54 8.34 2.87 3.04
CA ASP A 54 7.76 3.87 3.95
C ASP A 54 6.25 3.79 3.96
N LYS A 55 5.68 3.99 5.14
CA LYS A 55 4.24 4.07 5.35
C LYS A 55 3.74 5.49 5.10
N PRO A 56 2.45 5.65 4.74
CA PRO A 56 1.87 6.99 4.66
C PRO A 56 1.96 7.73 5.99
N HIS A 57 2.13 9.04 5.92
CA HIS A 57 2.25 9.89 7.09
C HIS A 57 0.88 10.45 7.50
N PRO A 58 0.70 10.74 8.79
CA PRO A 58 -0.57 11.30 9.25
C PRO A 58 -0.73 12.78 8.93
N THR A 59 0.32 13.45 8.46
CA THR A 59 0.30 14.88 8.21
C THR A 59 0.48 15.18 6.73
N PRO A 60 -0.13 16.26 6.21
CA PRO A 60 -0.05 16.58 4.79
C PRO A 60 1.31 17.08 4.33
N GLU A 61 2.19 17.46 5.24
CA GLU A 61 3.49 18.03 4.87
C GLU A 61 4.36 17.06 4.07
N GLN A 62 4.11 15.76 4.20
CA GLN A 62 4.94 14.75 3.55
C GLN A 62 4.47 14.41 2.13
N ASP A 63 3.32 14.91 1.71
CA ASP A 63 2.71 14.51 0.43
C ASP A 63 2.63 12.99 0.23
N TYR A 64 2.58 12.26 1.33
CA TYR A 64 2.38 10.82 1.35
C TYR A 64 1.40 10.53 2.48
N MET A 65 0.13 10.41 2.14
CA MET A 65 -0.91 10.43 3.16
C MET A 65 -2.15 9.66 2.74
N PHE A 66 -2.91 9.26 3.73
CA PHE A 66 -4.27 8.78 3.51
C PHE A 66 -5.23 9.95 3.36
N GLU A 67 -6.31 9.72 2.63
CA GLU A 67 -7.42 10.64 2.48
C GLU A 67 -6.98 12.03 2.00
N ARG A 68 -6.19 12.05 0.95
CA ARG A 68 -5.73 13.30 0.36
C ARG A 68 -6.91 14.10 -0.19
N PRO A 69 -7.19 15.30 0.33
CA PRO A 69 -8.25 16.14 -0.22
C PRO A 69 -7.93 16.57 -1.65
N VAL A 70 -8.93 16.51 -2.52
CA VAL A 70 -8.82 16.95 -3.90
C VAL A 70 -10.10 17.68 -4.30
N THR A 71 -10.00 18.44 -5.39
CA THR A 71 -11.15 19.10 -5.98
C THR A 71 -11.36 18.53 -7.37
N PHE A 72 -12.54 17.97 -7.61
CA PHE A 72 -12.91 17.49 -8.92
C PHE A 72 -13.53 18.64 -9.70
N VAL A 73 -12.99 18.94 -10.88
CA VAL A 73 -13.50 19.96 -11.78
C VAL A 73 -14.29 19.25 -12.86
N HIS A 74 -15.55 19.61 -13.00
CA HIS A 74 -16.45 18.98 -13.95
C HIS A 74 -16.48 19.74 -15.27
N GLY A 75 -16.96 19.08 -16.33
CA GLY A 75 -16.98 19.66 -17.67
C GLY A 75 -17.87 20.87 -17.81
N ASP A 76 -18.81 21.06 -16.89
CA ASP A 76 -19.74 22.21 -16.90
C ASP A 76 -19.20 23.39 -16.11
N GLY A 77 -17.97 23.34 -15.63
CA GLY A 77 -17.37 24.41 -14.84
C GLY A 77 -17.61 24.32 -13.35
N SER A 78 -18.42 23.37 -12.90
CA SER A 78 -18.63 23.18 -11.46
C SER A 78 -17.48 22.39 -10.86
N ALA A 79 -17.38 22.40 -9.52
CA ALA A 79 -16.35 21.66 -8.81
C ALA A 79 -16.97 21.00 -7.58
N SER A 80 -16.40 19.89 -7.16
CA SER A 80 -16.84 19.22 -5.95
C SER A 80 -15.63 18.69 -5.17
N PRO A 81 -15.75 18.64 -3.83
CA PRO A 81 -14.67 18.08 -3.02
C PRO A 81 -14.65 16.56 -3.12
N GLY A 82 -13.48 15.98 -2.92
CA GLY A 82 -13.31 14.55 -2.86
C GLY A 82 -12.04 14.20 -2.11
N ARG A 83 -11.73 12.92 -2.08
CA ARG A 83 -10.53 12.43 -1.40
C ARG A 83 -9.94 11.27 -2.19
N ILE A 84 -8.63 11.19 -2.16
CA ILE A 84 -7.87 10.04 -2.65
C ILE A 84 -7.57 9.17 -1.43
N ASP A 85 -7.86 7.88 -1.50
CA ASP A 85 -7.71 6.99 -0.33
C ASP A 85 -6.27 6.91 0.16
N CYS A 86 -5.32 6.82 -0.74
CA CYS A 86 -3.89 6.91 -0.40
C CYS A 86 -3.15 7.57 -1.55
N TYR A 87 -2.27 8.50 -1.20
CA TYR A 87 -1.61 9.34 -2.18
C TYR A 87 -0.15 9.57 -1.81
N ARG A 88 0.73 9.44 -2.78
CA ARG A 88 2.12 9.85 -2.65
C ARG A 88 2.53 10.64 -3.89
N ARG A 89 2.86 11.91 -3.67
CA ARG A 89 3.20 12.82 -4.77
C ARG A 89 4.35 12.26 -5.61
N GLY A 90 4.15 12.27 -6.92
CA GLY A 90 5.17 11.80 -7.86
C GLY A 90 5.32 10.29 -7.91
N HIS A 91 4.50 9.54 -7.18
CA HIS A 91 4.62 8.08 -7.11
C HIS A 91 3.34 7.38 -7.49
N PHE A 92 2.26 7.57 -6.72
CA PHE A 92 1.03 6.83 -6.99
C PHE A 92 -0.20 7.50 -6.36
N VAL A 93 -1.34 7.09 -6.84
CA VAL A 93 -2.63 7.25 -6.18
C VAL A 93 -3.23 5.86 -6.02
N LEU A 94 -3.92 5.64 -4.91
CA LEU A 94 -4.57 4.36 -4.65
C LEU A 94 -6.00 4.60 -4.23
N GLU A 95 -6.91 3.92 -4.91
CA GLU A 95 -8.33 3.95 -4.59
C GLU A 95 -8.78 2.56 -4.19
N ALA A 96 -9.44 2.45 -3.04
CA ALA A 96 -10.00 1.20 -2.59
C ALA A 96 -11.49 1.16 -2.93
N LYS A 97 -11.92 0.06 -3.51
CA LYS A 97 -13.31 -0.11 -3.91
C LYS A 97 -13.90 -1.32 -3.21
N LYS A 98 -15.12 -1.20 -2.78
CA LYS A 98 -15.88 -2.31 -2.25
C LYS A 98 -16.42 -3.12 -3.43
N LEU A 99 -16.22 -4.42 -3.38
CA LEU A 99 -16.71 -5.31 -4.43
C LEU A 99 -18.21 -5.58 -4.28
#